data_66d0535ce2f3aac4f45bca76b210e3a5
#
_entry.id   66d0535ce2f3aac4f45bca76b210e3a5
#
_cell.length_a   1.000
_cell.length_b   1.000
_cell.length_c   1.000
_cell.angle_alpha   90.00
_cell.angle_beta   90.00
_cell.angle_gamma   90.00
#
_symmetry.space_group_name_H-M   'P 1'
#
loop_
_entity.id
_entity.type
_entity.pdbx_description
1 polymer ?
#
loop_
_entity_poly.entity_id
_entity_poly.type
_entity_poly.pdbx_seq_one_letter_code
_entity_poly.pdbx_strand_id
1 'polypeptide(L)'
;NRRSHGAGGAGRTEVVESVFGITKADSGKVFLNGKEVTGKRSPRQMMNLNFGLLPEDRQKQGLHLHWSINHNISLPVIDDCTNAVFLSGKKEYELSNKMKELLAIKAPTVDTHSGALSGGNQQKVVVAKQLAANTKIIVLDEPTKGVDVGSKAQIYQLMSDLASQGMGILMISSEMPEVMNMSDRIYVMSEGRITKEFKAEGLTQEE
;
A
#
# COMPACT_ATOMS: atom_id res chain seq x y z
N ASN A 1 5.04 23.16 17.59
CA ASN A 1 6.04 22.09 17.43
C ASN A 1 5.95 21.57 15.99
N ARG A 2 6.62 22.26 15.07
CA ARG A 2 6.90 21.72 13.73
C ARG A 2 7.92 20.62 13.90
N ARG A 3 7.52 19.38 13.81
CA ARG A 3 8.47 18.30 13.53
C ARG A 3 8.95 18.50 12.09
N SER A 4 10.15 19.03 11.94
CA SER A 4 10.89 18.97 10.69
C SER A 4 11.20 17.50 10.40
N HIS A 5 10.39 16.86 9.55
CA HIS A 5 10.80 15.63 8.90
C HIS A 5 11.94 16.02 7.95
N GLY A 6 13.00 15.23 7.97
CA GLY A 6 14.29 15.59 7.39
C GLY A 6 14.19 16.05 5.93
N ALA A 7 14.98 17.05 5.63
CA ALA A 7 15.19 17.57 4.29
C ALA A 7 15.66 16.43 3.36
N GLY A 8 14.85 16.07 2.37
CA GLY A 8 15.25 15.08 1.37
C GLY A 8 14.16 14.55 0.45
N GLY A 9 12.87 14.72 0.76
CA GLY A 9 11.78 14.21 -0.07
C GLY A 9 11.13 15.32 -0.92
N ALA A 10 10.69 14.97 -2.14
CA ALA A 10 9.93 15.89 -3.00
C ALA A 10 8.51 16.20 -2.47
N GLY A 11 8.15 15.79 -1.24
CA GLY A 11 6.83 15.97 -0.65
C GLY A 11 5.81 14.89 -1.03
N ARG A 12 6.23 13.82 -1.69
CA ARG A 12 5.35 12.75 -2.22
C ARG A 12 4.65 11.97 -1.10
N THR A 13 5.41 11.47 -0.14
CA THR A 13 4.90 10.73 1.03
C THR A 13 3.95 11.60 1.86
N GLU A 14 4.31 12.86 2.11
CA GLU A 14 3.51 13.80 2.89
C GLU A 14 2.14 14.05 2.25
N VAL A 15 2.07 14.12 0.91
CA VAL A 15 0.80 14.27 0.19
C VAL A 15 -0.09 13.05 0.44
N VAL A 16 0.42 11.83 0.26
CA VAL A 16 -0.40 10.62 0.44
C VAL A 16 -0.77 10.36 1.90
N GLU A 17 0.10 10.65 2.85
CA GLU A 17 -0.21 10.61 4.28
C GLU A 17 -1.34 11.58 4.64
N SER A 18 -1.31 12.78 4.06
CA SER A 18 -2.35 13.78 4.22
C SER A 18 -3.67 13.35 3.58
N VAL A 19 -3.64 12.76 2.39
CA VAL A 19 -4.82 12.20 1.73
C VAL A 19 -5.40 11.07 2.57
N PHE A 20 -4.57 10.17 3.07
CA PHE A 20 -5.00 9.03 3.89
C PHE A 20 -5.43 9.43 5.31
N GLY A 21 -5.14 10.65 5.73
CA GLY A 21 -5.55 11.19 7.04
C GLY A 21 -4.62 10.84 8.19
N ILE A 22 -3.37 10.45 7.91
CA ILE A 22 -2.30 10.27 8.91
C ILE A 22 -1.84 11.63 9.39
N THR A 23 -1.61 12.56 8.46
CA THR A 23 -1.28 13.96 8.74
C THR A 23 -2.46 14.86 8.38
N LYS A 24 -2.55 16.03 9.01
CA LYS A 24 -3.60 17.02 8.72
C LYS A 24 -3.17 17.87 7.52
N ALA A 25 -4.05 17.96 6.50
CA ALA A 25 -3.89 18.94 5.44
C ALA A 25 -4.24 20.34 5.93
N ASP A 26 -3.47 21.35 5.53
CA ASP A 26 -3.78 22.75 5.80
C ASP A 26 -4.93 23.25 4.92
N SER A 27 -5.01 22.79 3.68
CA SER A 27 -6.04 23.15 2.70
C SER A 27 -6.18 22.08 1.61
N GLY A 28 -7.16 22.25 0.73
CA GLY A 28 -7.40 21.37 -0.41
C GLY A 28 -8.55 20.40 -0.17
N LYS A 29 -8.94 19.71 -1.26
CA LYS A 29 -10.04 18.74 -1.30
C LYS A 29 -9.56 17.42 -1.85
N VAL A 30 -10.15 16.34 -1.36
CA VAL A 30 -9.92 14.99 -1.88
C VAL A 30 -11.22 14.47 -2.46
N PHE A 31 -11.14 13.91 -3.66
CA PHE A 31 -12.27 13.28 -4.34
C PHE A 31 -11.96 11.81 -4.58
N LEU A 32 -12.88 10.92 -4.23
CA LEU A 32 -12.82 9.51 -4.56
C LEU A 32 -14.06 9.17 -5.41
N ASN A 33 -13.83 8.59 -6.57
CA ASN A 33 -14.90 8.25 -7.52
C ASN A 33 -15.84 9.45 -7.80
N GLY A 34 -15.27 10.66 -7.96
CA GLY A 34 -16.02 11.89 -8.23
C GLY A 34 -16.75 12.49 -7.02
N LYS A 35 -16.69 11.86 -5.84
CA LYS A 35 -17.31 12.36 -4.61
C LYS A 35 -16.29 12.97 -3.69
N GLU A 36 -16.56 14.18 -3.16
CA GLU A 36 -15.70 14.84 -2.19
C GLU A 36 -15.72 14.06 -0.86
N VAL A 37 -14.50 13.73 -0.38
CA VAL A 37 -14.33 13.15 0.96
C VAL A 37 -14.37 14.30 1.99
N THR A 38 -15.53 14.46 2.62
CA THR A 38 -15.78 15.55 3.58
C THR A 38 -15.41 15.17 5.01
N GLY A 39 -15.22 16.18 5.85
CA GLY A 39 -14.93 16.01 7.27
C GLY A 39 -13.44 15.78 7.59
N LYS A 40 -13.16 15.40 8.84
CA LYS A 40 -11.80 15.11 9.30
C LYS A 40 -11.41 13.72 8.80
N ARG A 41 -10.53 13.65 7.80
CA ARG A 41 -10.00 12.38 7.31
C ARG A 41 -9.24 11.64 8.42
N SER A 42 -9.41 10.34 8.42
CA SER A 42 -8.65 9.39 9.26
C SER A 42 -8.35 8.12 8.46
N PRO A 43 -7.32 7.36 8.80
CA PRO A 43 -7.02 6.09 8.14
C PRO A 43 -8.22 5.14 8.10
N ARG A 44 -8.97 5.03 9.21
CA ARG A 44 -10.18 4.18 9.27
C ARG A 44 -11.27 4.62 8.28
N GLN A 45 -11.50 5.93 8.16
CA GLN A 45 -12.46 6.46 7.19
C GLN A 45 -12.02 6.16 5.75
N MET A 46 -10.74 6.33 5.44
CA MET A 46 -10.21 6.06 4.10
C MET A 46 -10.29 4.57 3.77
N MET A 47 -9.97 3.68 4.71
CA MET A 47 -10.15 2.23 4.55
C MET A 47 -11.61 1.86 4.32
N ASN A 48 -12.56 2.46 5.03
CA ASN A 48 -14.00 2.25 4.80
C ASN A 48 -14.47 2.73 3.42
N LEU A 49 -13.72 3.62 2.78
CA LEU A 49 -13.91 4.05 1.39
C LEU A 49 -13.15 3.17 0.40
N ASN A 50 -12.65 2.01 0.82
CA ASN A 50 -11.86 1.07 0.03
C ASN A 50 -10.56 1.67 -0.52
N PHE A 51 -10.00 2.65 0.18
CA PHE A 51 -8.74 3.30 -0.14
C PHE A 51 -7.66 2.82 0.83
N GLY A 52 -6.59 2.25 0.30
CA GLY A 52 -5.49 1.68 1.06
C GLY A 52 -4.18 2.44 0.88
N LEU A 53 -3.30 2.30 1.85
CA LEU A 53 -1.93 2.82 1.82
C LEU A 53 -0.95 1.74 2.23
N LEU A 54 0.04 1.50 1.37
CA LEU A 54 1.21 0.70 1.69
C LEU A 54 2.36 1.70 1.94
N PRO A 55 2.83 1.80 3.19
CA PRO A 55 3.82 2.79 3.58
C PRO A 55 5.24 2.41 3.11
N GLU A 56 6.11 3.40 2.99
CA GLU A 56 7.52 3.22 2.63
C GLU A 56 8.25 2.28 3.61
N ASP A 57 8.12 2.50 4.92
CA ASP A 57 8.70 1.61 5.94
C ASP A 57 7.69 0.55 6.39
N ARG A 58 7.61 -0.54 5.61
CA ARG A 58 6.69 -1.64 5.91
C ARG A 58 6.93 -2.28 7.27
N GLN A 59 8.18 -2.27 7.76
CA GLN A 59 8.52 -2.93 9.03
C GLN A 59 8.05 -2.15 10.26
N LYS A 60 8.02 -0.81 10.15
CA LYS A 60 7.56 0.04 11.25
C LYS A 60 6.08 0.40 11.16
N GLN A 61 5.54 0.52 9.93
CA GLN A 61 4.22 1.07 9.69
C GLN A 61 3.24 0.06 9.05
N GLY A 62 3.77 -0.92 8.32
CA GLY A 62 2.96 -1.87 7.55
C GLY A 62 2.65 -3.18 8.28
N LEU A 63 3.58 -3.67 9.11
CA LEU A 63 3.54 -4.99 9.73
C LEU A 63 3.82 -4.94 11.23
N HIS A 64 3.20 -5.87 11.95
CA HIS A 64 3.63 -6.28 13.27
C HIS A 64 4.57 -7.48 13.12
N LEU A 65 5.89 -7.25 13.14
CA LEU A 65 6.90 -8.27 12.79
C LEU A 65 6.87 -9.50 13.71
N HIS A 66 6.52 -9.32 15.00
CA HIS A 66 6.39 -10.40 15.98
C HIS A 66 5.05 -11.14 15.91
N TRP A 67 4.13 -10.68 15.06
CA TRP A 67 2.86 -11.35 14.84
C TRP A 67 2.95 -12.29 13.65
N SER A 68 2.08 -13.30 13.66
CA SER A 68 1.94 -14.22 12.53
C SER A 68 1.42 -13.50 11.28
N ILE A 69 1.61 -14.13 10.13
CA ILE A 69 0.97 -13.72 8.88
C ILE A 69 -0.55 -13.64 9.07
N ASN A 70 -1.13 -14.64 9.76
CA ASN A 70 -2.55 -14.72 10.04
C ASN A 70 -3.07 -13.45 10.74
N HIS A 71 -2.48 -13.09 11.87
CA HIS A 71 -2.91 -11.91 12.64
C HIS A 71 -2.62 -10.58 11.91
N ASN A 72 -1.55 -10.52 11.10
CA ASN A 72 -1.31 -9.33 10.30
C ASN A 72 -2.38 -9.14 9.22
N ILE A 73 -2.80 -10.20 8.55
CA ILE A 73 -3.79 -10.13 7.46
C ILE A 73 -5.19 -9.86 8.00
N SER A 74 -5.59 -10.50 9.10
CA SER A 74 -6.94 -10.37 9.66
C SER A 74 -7.17 -9.06 10.41
N LEU A 75 -6.11 -8.41 10.91
CA LEU A 75 -6.21 -7.20 11.75
C LEU A 75 -7.12 -6.10 11.17
N PRO A 76 -7.05 -5.73 9.89
CA PRO A 76 -7.90 -4.67 9.34
C PRO A 76 -9.38 -5.02 9.29
N VAL A 77 -9.70 -6.32 9.29
CA VAL A 77 -11.06 -6.89 9.15
C VAL A 77 -11.41 -7.79 10.31
N ILE A 78 -10.86 -7.50 11.48
CA ILE A 78 -11.04 -8.33 12.68
C ILE A 78 -12.52 -8.48 13.05
N ASP A 79 -13.32 -7.43 12.82
CA ASP A 79 -14.76 -7.45 13.07
C ASP A 79 -15.48 -8.48 12.17
N ASP A 80 -15.02 -8.67 10.93
CA ASP A 80 -15.58 -9.66 9.99
C ASP A 80 -15.18 -11.10 10.37
N CYS A 81 -14.07 -11.23 11.09
CA CYS A 81 -13.59 -12.51 11.61
C CYS A 81 -14.26 -12.91 12.94
N THR A 82 -15.26 -12.18 13.42
CA THR A 82 -15.98 -12.51 14.65
C THR A 82 -17.21 -13.38 14.40
N ASN A 83 -17.60 -14.16 15.40
CA ASN A 83 -18.90 -14.81 15.51
C ASN A 83 -19.60 -14.20 16.73
N ALA A 84 -20.55 -13.30 16.48
CA ALA A 84 -21.22 -12.50 17.51
C ALA A 84 -20.23 -11.67 18.33
N VAL A 85 -19.71 -12.19 19.46
CA VAL A 85 -18.82 -11.49 20.38
C VAL A 85 -17.41 -12.07 20.39
N PHE A 86 -17.22 -13.27 19.84
CA PHE A 86 -15.94 -13.98 19.90
C PHE A 86 -15.23 -14.01 18.55
N LEU A 87 -13.91 -13.82 18.59
CA LEU A 87 -13.06 -14.00 17.42
C LEU A 87 -13.09 -15.46 16.95
N SER A 88 -13.31 -15.65 15.66
CA SER A 88 -13.31 -16.97 15.03
C SER A 88 -11.96 -17.26 14.39
N GLY A 89 -11.13 -18.03 15.07
CA GLY A 89 -9.85 -18.49 14.52
C GLY A 89 -10.00 -19.20 13.18
N LYS A 90 -11.11 -19.90 12.95
CA LYS A 90 -11.39 -20.56 11.66
C LYS A 90 -11.52 -19.54 10.53
N LYS A 91 -12.29 -18.46 10.73
CA LYS A 91 -12.46 -17.41 9.70
C LYS A 91 -11.15 -16.68 9.39
N GLU A 92 -10.35 -16.38 10.43
CA GLU A 92 -9.03 -15.78 10.25
C GLU A 92 -8.11 -16.68 9.41
N TYR A 93 -8.07 -17.98 9.74
CA TYR A 93 -7.25 -18.96 9.03
C TYR A 93 -7.68 -19.11 7.57
N GLU A 94 -8.98 -19.21 7.29
CA GLU A 94 -9.52 -19.31 5.95
C GLU A 94 -9.16 -18.08 5.12
N LEU A 95 -9.33 -16.87 5.67
CA LEU A 95 -8.96 -15.61 5.03
C LEU A 95 -7.46 -15.56 4.73
N SER A 96 -6.64 -15.86 5.73
CA SER A 96 -5.19 -15.71 5.60
C SER A 96 -4.57 -16.75 4.66
N ASN A 97 -5.07 -17.99 4.66
CA ASN A 97 -4.64 -19.00 3.68
C ASN A 97 -5.04 -18.60 2.27
N LYS A 98 -6.27 -18.11 2.06
CA LYS A 98 -6.71 -17.59 0.77
C LYS A 98 -5.77 -16.47 0.27
N MET A 99 -5.40 -15.54 1.12
CA MET A 99 -4.49 -14.45 0.76
C MET A 99 -3.07 -14.96 0.50
N LYS A 100 -2.59 -15.92 1.31
CA LYS A 100 -1.27 -16.56 1.13
C LYS A 100 -1.17 -17.24 -0.23
N GLU A 101 -2.19 -17.97 -0.64
CA GLU A 101 -2.25 -18.63 -1.96
C GLU A 101 -2.34 -17.60 -3.09
N LEU A 102 -3.30 -16.65 -2.99
CA LEU A 102 -3.53 -15.62 -4.00
C LEU A 102 -2.26 -14.84 -4.35
N LEU A 103 -1.47 -14.48 -3.34
CA LEU A 103 -0.26 -13.66 -3.51
C LEU A 103 1.03 -14.50 -3.56
N ALA A 104 0.91 -15.82 -3.55
CA ALA A 104 2.05 -16.74 -3.50
C ALA A 104 3.08 -16.33 -2.42
N ILE A 105 2.59 -16.11 -1.18
CA ILE A 105 3.45 -15.79 -0.03
C ILE A 105 4.22 -17.05 0.36
N LYS A 106 5.54 -16.99 0.27
CA LYS A 106 6.42 -18.11 0.63
C LYS A 106 6.61 -18.17 2.15
N ALA A 107 5.83 -19.01 2.80
CA ALA A 107 5.90 -19.31 4.22
C ALA A 107 5.39 -20.74 4.46
N PRO A 108 5.92 -21.49 5.45
CA PRO A 108 5.41 -22.83 5.78
C PRO A 108 3.93 -22.83 6.10
N THR A 109 3.52 -21.95 7.00
CA THR A 109 2.11 -21.76 7.40
C THR A 109 1.81 -20.28 7.60
N VAL A 110 0.53 -19.93 7.78
CA VAL A 110 0.11 -18.56 8.15
C VAL A 110 0.44 -18.20 9.59
N ASP A 111 0.86 -19.15 10.42
CA ASP A 111 1.36 -18.91 11.78
C ASP A 111 2.80 -18.41 11.82
N THR A 112 3.51 -18.50 10.69
CA THR A 112 4.87 -17.97 10.57
C THR A 112 4.89 -16.48 10.93
N HIS A 113 5.83 -16.07 11.80
CA HIS A 113 6.00 -14.68 12.16
C HIS A 113 6.43 -13.86 10.94
N SER A 114 5.82 -12.71 10.76
CA SER A 114 6.09 -11.86 9.60
C SER A 114 7.54 -11.35 9.55
N GLY A 115 8.19 -11.23 10.72
CA GLY A 115 9.61 -10.88 10.82
C GLY A 115 10.57 -11.93 10.28
N ALA A 116 10.16 -13.19 10.16
CA ALA A 116 10.99 -14.27 9.60
C ALA A 116 10.94 -14.34 8.06
N LEU A 117 10.10 -13.52 7.43
CA LEU A 117 9.95 -13.50 5.98
C LEU A 117 11.01 -12.64 5.29
N SER A 118 11.35 -12.99 4.04
CA SER A 118 12.11 -12.09 3.16
C SER A 118 11.34 -10.79 2.89
N GLY A 119 12.07 -9.72 2.52
CA GLY A 119 11.47 -8.42 2.23
C GLY A 119 10.33 -8.48 1.21
N GLY A 120 10.48 -9.26 0.15
CA GLY A 120 9.43 -9.44 -0.86
C GLY A 120 8.19 -10.15 -0.31
N ASN A 121 8.35 -11.15 0.57
CA ASN A 121 7.20 -11.81 1.20
C ASN A 121 6.55 -10.92 2.26
N GLN A 122 7.31 -10.13 3.02
CA GLN A 122 6.76 -9.09 3.90
C GLN A 122 5.90 -8.10 3.11
N GLN A 123 6.37 -7.64 1.95
CA GLN A 123 5.62 -6.75 1.07
C GLN A 123 4.29 -7.38 0.64
N LYS A 124 4.31 -8.65 0.23
CA LYS A 124 3.09 -9.41 -0.12
C LYS A 124 2.12 -9.52 1.06
N VAL A 125 2.59 -9.67 2.30
CA VAL A 125 1.71 -9.65 3.49
C VAL A 125 1.05 -8.28 3.68
N VAL A 126 1.77 -7.17 3.46
CA VAL A 126 1.15 -5.84 3.52
C VAL A 126 0.09 -5.65 2.45
N VAL A 127 0.35 -6.11 1.22
CA VAL A 127 -0.67 -6.10 0.15
C VAL A 127 -1.86 -6.99 0.52
N ALA A 128 -1.61 -8.17 1.10
CA ALA A 128 -2.67 -9.08 1.57
C ALA A 128 -3.61 -8.41 2.58
N LYS A 129 -3.07 -7.64 3.52
CA LYS A 129 -3.87 -6.83 4.48
C LYS A 129 -4.82 -5.87 3.75
N GLN A 130 -4.34 -5.21 2.72
CA GLN A 130 -5.17 -4.27 1.95
C GLN A 130 -6.26 -4.99 1.15
N LEU A 131 -5.91 -6.12 0.53
CA LEU A 131 -6.89 -6.94 -0.22
C LEU A 131 -7.95 -7.53 0.71
N ALA A 132 -7.57 -8.00 1.89
CA ALA A 132 -8.49 -8.48 2.91
C ALA A 132 -9.50 -7.39 3.32
N ALA A 133 -9.06 -6.13 3.40
CA ALA A 133 -9.90 -4.96 3.65
C ALA A 133 -10.71 -4.48 2.43
N ASN A 134 -10.79 -5.29 1.36
CA ASN A 134 -11.53 -4.98 0.14
C ASN A 134 -11.11 -3.65 -0.53
N THR A 135 -9.83 -3.30 -0.44
CA THR A 135 -9.25 -2.09 -1.05
C THR A 135 -9.48 -2.11 -2.56
N LYS A 136 -9.93 -0.98 -3.11
CA LYS A 136 -10.14 -0.76 -4.55
C LYS A 136 -9.16 0.23 -5.15
N ILE A 137 -8.63 1.12 -4.33
CA ILE A 137 -7.60 2.07 -4.70
C ILE A 137 -6.48 1.94 -3.68
N ILE A 138 -5.26 1.68 -4.13
CA ILE A 138 -4.11 1.53 -3.26
C ILE A 138 -3.00 2.50 -3.64
N VAL A 139 -2.46 3.19 -2.64
CA VAL A 139 -1.19 3.91 -2.77
C VAL A 139 -0.06 3.00 -2.32
N LEU A 140 0.97 2.90 -3.14
CA LEU A 140 2.18 2.12 -2.88
C LEU A 140 3.36 3.09 -2.78
N ASP A 141 3.84 3.34 -1.56
CA ASP A 141 4.97 4.22 -1.33
C ASP A 141 6.27 3.41 -1.29
N GLU A 142 7.13 3.63 -2.29
CA GLU A 142 8.40 2.92 -2.52
C GLU A 142 8.25 1.37 -2.41
N PRO A 143 7.37 0.74 -3.23
CA PRO A 143 6.95 -0.65 -3.02
C PRO A 143 8.08 -1.67 -3.12
N THR A 144 9.17 -1.35 -3.78
CA THR A 144 10.32 -2.26 -3.98
C THR A 144 11.54 -1.90 -3.13
N LYS A 145 11.43 -0.88 -2.27
CA LYS A 145 12.52 -0.47 -1.40
C LYS A 145 12.89 -1.58 -0.41
N GLY A 146 14.18 -1.91 -0.37
CA GLY A 146 14.69 -2.98 0.49
C GLY A 146 14.21 -4.39 0.09
N VAL A 147 13.88 -4.57 -1.18
CA VAL A 147 13.52 -5.86 -1.78
C VAL A 147 14.63 -6.28 -2.74
N ASP A 148 14.99 -7.56 -2.73
CA ASP A 148 15.99 -8.10 -3.65
C ASP A 148 15.50 -8.07 -5.10
N VAL A 149 16.43 -8.09 -6.07
CA VAL A 149 16.14 -7.95 -7.50
C VAL A 149 15.14 -8.99 -8.01
N GLY A 150 15.27 -10.24 -7.55
CA GLY A 150 14.37 -11.32 -7.97
C GLY A 150 12.95 -11.11 -7.43
N SER A 151 12.83 -10.57 -6.23
CA SER A 151 11.53 -10.26 -5.62
C SER A 151 10.91 -8.99 -6.18
N LYS A 152 11.69 -8.00 -6.69
CA LYS A 152 11.14 -6.81 -7.37
C LYS A 152 10.25 -7.20 -8.54
N ALA A 153 10.72 -8.11 -9.42
CA ALA A 153 9.94 -8.58 -10.56
C ALA A 153 8.59 -9.19 -10.13
N GLN A 154 8.56 -9.92 -9.01
CA GLN A 154 7.31 -10.48 -8.47
C GLN A 154 6.36 -9.40 -7.96
N ILE A 155 6.88 -8.32 -7.37
CA ILE A 155 6.07 -7.17 -6.93
C ILE A 155 5.47 -6.43 -8.15
N TYR A 156 6.26 -6.21 -9.20
CA TYR A 156 5.75 -5.59 -10.44
C TYR A 156 4.66 -6.44 -11.08
N GLN A 157 4.85 -7.76 -11.19
CA GLN A 157 3.82 -8.65 -11.70
C GLN A 157 2.55 -8.59 -10.86
N LEU A 158 2.68 -8.61 -9.53
CA LEU A 158 1.55 -8.47 -8.61
C LEU A 158 0.79 -7.14 -8.85
N MET A 159 1.50 -6.02 -8.99
CA MET A 159 0.87 -4.73 -9.27
C MET A 159 0.13 -4.75 -10.61
N SER A 160 0.72 -5.31 -11.64
CA SER A 160 0.10 -5.47 -12.97
C SER A 160 -1.17 -6.33 -12.90
N ASP A 161 -1.11 -7.45 -12.18
CA ASP A 161 -2.25 -8.36 -12.01
C ASP A 161 -3.41 -7.67 -11.26
N LEU A 162 -3.10 -6.90 -10.21
CA LEU A 162 -4.10 -6.14 -9.47
C LEU A 162 -4.72 -5.03 -10.31
N ALA A 163 -3.92 -4.31 -11.08
CA ALA A 163 -4.41 -3.28 -12.01
C ALA A 163 -5.32 -3.88 -13.09
N SER A 164 -4.96 -5.04 -13.65
CA SER A 164 -5.76 -5.75 -14.66
C SER A 164 -7.13 -6.21 -14.11
N GLN A 165 -7.22 -6.42 -12.80
CA GLN A 165 -8.46 -6.74 -12.09
C GLN A 165 -9.30 -5.48 -11.74
N GLY A 166 -8.88 -4.30 -12.21
CA GLY A 166 -9.60 -3.04 -12.02
C GLY A 166 -9.25 -2.28 -10.74
N MET A 167 -8.16 -2.65 -10.05
CA MET A 167 -7.68 -1.88 -8.91
C MET A 167 -7.00 -0.60 -9.39
N GLY A 168 -7.35 0.55 -8.80
CA GLY A 168 -6.61 1.80 -8.99
C GLY A 168 -5.29 1.76 -8.20
N ILE A 169 -4.16 1.95 -8.87
CA ILE A 169 -2.85 1.94 -8.23
C ILE A 169 -2.19 3.30 -8.42
N LEU A 170 -1.80 3.94 -7.31
CA LEU A 170 -0.92 5.09 -7.29
C LEU A 170 0.42 4.67 -6.71
N MET A 171 1.45 4.59 -7.55
CA MET A 171 2.80 4.25 -7.13
C MET A 171 3.63 5.51 -6.92
N ILE A 172 4.33 5.56 -5.79
CA ILE A 172 5.38 6.54 -5.52
C ILE A 172 6.70 5.78 -5.58
N SER A 173 7.61 6.24 -6.41
CA SER A 173 8.95 5.67 -6.51
C SER A 173 9.99 6.74 -6.81
N SER A 174 11.18 6.54 -6.28
CA SER A 174 12.39 7.32 -6.60
C SER A 174 13.19 6.68 -7.74
N GLU A 175 12.86 5.46 -8.16
CA GLU A 175 13.53 4.75 -9.23
C GLU A 175 12.84 5.07 -10.58
N MET A 176 13.45 5.92 -11.41
CA MET A 176 12.90 6.33 -12.72
C MET A 176 12.53 5.14 -13.61
N PRO A 177 13.37 4.09 -13.76
CA PRO A 177 13.00 2.93 -14.57
C PRO A 177 11.73 2.20 -14.09
N GLU A 178 11.50 2.17 -12.77
CA GLU A 178 10.29 1.59 -12.19
C GLU A 178 9.06 2.39 -12.60
N VAL A 179 9.12 3.72 -12.44
CA VAL A 179 8.02 4.61 -12.79
C VAL A 179 7.67 4.51 -14.27
N MET A 180 8.67 4.54 -15.15
CA MET A 180 8.46 4.50 -16.61
C MET A 180 7.86 3.18 -17.09
N ASN A 181 8.28 2.05 -16.51
CA ASN A 181 7.83 0.74 -16.96
C ASN A 181 6.48 0.30 -16.37
N MET A 182 6.07 0.90 -15.24
CA MET A 182 4.90 0.43 -14.47
C MET A 182 3.71 1.38 -14.53
N SER A 183 3.86 2.58 -15.10
CA SER A 183 2.82 3.61 -15.02
C SER A 183 2.21 3.91 -16.39
N ASP A 184 0.89 4.17 -16.43
CA ASP A 184 0.20 4.72 -17.59
C ASP A 184 0.32 6.26 -17.64
N ARG A 185 0.46 6.88 -16.46
CA ARG A 185 0.55 8.33 -16.27
C ARG A 185 1.51 8.66 -15.14
N ILE A 186 2.37 9.63 -15.35
CA ILE A 186 3.45 10.00 -14.45
C ILE A 186 3.31 11.46 -14.05
N TYR A 187 3.38 11.74 -12.75
CA TYR A 187 3.49 13.07 -12.19
C TYR A 187 4.87 13.26 -11.59
N VAL A 188 5.56 14.30 -12.01
CA VAL A 188 6.86 14.67 -11.43
C VAL A 188 6.63 15.71 -10.35
N MET A 189 7.17 15.44 -9.17
CA MET A 189 7.12 16.35 -8.03
C MET A 189 8.51 16.89 -7.68
N SER A 190 8.59 18.19 -7.43
CA SER A 190 9.78 18.86 -6.90
C SER A 190 9.34 19.89 -5.87
N GLU A 191 10.01 19.94 -4.72
CA GLU A 191 9.77 20.91 -3.63
C GLU A 191 8.27 21.01 -3.24
N GLY A 192 7.59 19.88 -3.15
CA GLY A 192 6.18 19.80 -2.76
C GLY A 192 5.18 20.26 -3.83
N ARG A 193 5.61 20.43 -5.08
CA ARG A 193 4.76 20.85 -6.19
C ARG A 193 4.84 19.85 -7.35
N ILE A 194 3.71 19.63 -8.02
CA ILE A 194 3.68 18.92 -9.29
C ILE A 194 4.24 19.87 -10.34
N THR A 195 5.35 19.48 -10.97
CA THR A 195 6.06 20.29 -11.98
C THR A 195 5.72 19.89 -13.38
N LYS A 196 5.48 18.60 -13.62
CA LYS A 196 5.13 18.05 -14.94
C LYS A 196 4.18 16.86 -14.80
N GLU A 197 3.43 16.61 -15.86
CA GLU A 197 2.62 15.42 -16.07
C GLU A 197 2.96 14.83 -17.44
N PHE A 198 3.13 13.51 -17.49
CA PHE A 198 3.40 12.77 -18.71
C PHE A 198 2.43 11.58 -18.85
N LYS A 199 2.11 11.22 -20.09
CA LYS A 199 1.63 9.88 -20.41
C LYS A 199 2.85 9.00 -20.64
N ALA A 200 2.88 7.80 -20.08
CA ALA A 200 4.06 6.93 -20.15
C ALA A 200 4.30 6.36 -21.57
N GLU A 201 3.28 6.38 -22.43
CA GLU A 201 3.38 5.86 -23.81
C GLU A 201 4.35 6.71 -24.65
N GLY A 202 5.49 6.11 -25.02
CA GLY A 202 6.51 6.76 -25.85
C GLY A 202 7.54 7.63 -25.10
N LEU A 203 7.49 7.68 -23.77
CA LEU A 203 8.45 8.44 -22.95
C LEU A 203 9.85 7.81 -22.99
N THR A 204 10.87 8.66 -23.14
CA THR A 204 12.29 8.30 -22.99
C THR A 204 12.87 8.91 -21.71
N GLN A 205 14.02 8.38 -21.23
CA GLN A 205 14.69 8.92 -20.04
C GLN A 205 15.25 10.34 -20.20
N GLU A 206 15.27 10.84 -21.42
CA GLU A 206 15.82 12.18 -21.78
C GLU A 206 14.76 13.29 -21.69
N GLU A 207 13.49 12.97 -21.58
CA GLU A 207 12.35 13.90 -21.42
C GLU A 207 11.99 14.11 -19.93
#